data_f7e810c5d37981a0ee5841b92f59e098
#
_entry.id   f7e810c5d37981a0ee5841b92f59e098
#
_cell.length_a   1.000
_cell.length_b   1.000
_cell.length_c   1.000
_cell.angle_alpha   90.00
_cell.angle_beta   90.00
_cell.angle_gamma   90.00
#
_symmetry.space_group_name_H-M   'P 1'
#
loop_
_entity.id
_entity.type
_entity.pdbx_description
1 polymer ?
#
loop_
_entity_poly.entity_id
_entity_poly.type
_entity_poly.pdbx_seq_one_letter_code
_entity_poly.pdbx_strand_id
1 'polypeptide(L)'
;MRADCENCFALCCVAPAFSASADFAINKNAGQACPHLQANFRCGIHARLRQQGFPGCTVYDCFGAGQKVSQVTFGGQEWRRDQQTAKQMFGVFSIMRDLHELLWYLTEALNLQAVCSLHGEISRALEETERLTYNDLAALLELDVAAHRRNINALLLRASELARAGVRHKKKDYRGADLIGVRLKGADLRGANLRGAYLIGADLREADLRMADLTGADFRGADLKGADLSECIFLIQSQMDAAQGDTQTKLPPPLTCPAHWYGVERQETPDARAYSTPAE
;
A
#
# COMPACT_ATOMS: atom_id res chain seq x y z
N MET A 1 10.50 1.21 6.54
CA MET A 1 9.13 0.82 6.92
C MET A 1 8.68 -0.32 6.00
N ARG A 2 8.93 -1.56 6.43
CA ARG A 2 8.51 -2.78 5.71
C ARG A 2 7.70 -3.65 6.65
N ALA A 3 6.68 -4.32 6.12
CA ALA A 3 5.89 -5.28 6.89
C ALA A 3 6.78 -6.46 7.32
N ASP A 4 6.77 -6.77 8.62
CA ASP A 4 7.36 -7.96 9.21
C ASP A 4 6.24 -8.81 9.82
N CYS A 5 5.70 -9.69 8.99
CA CYS A 5 4.59 -10.55 9.39
C CYS A 5 5.02 -11.59 10.44
N GLU A 6 6.33 -11.81 10.65
CA GLU A 6 6.83 -12.75 11.66
C GLU A 6 6.66 -12.22 13.07
N ASN A 7 6.75 -10.93 13.22
CA ASN A 7 6.60 -10.21 14.49
C ASN A 7 5.24 -9.51 14.61
N CYS A 8 4.23 -9.91 13.80
CA CYS A 8 2.89 -9.34 13.81
C CYS A 8 1.85 -10.40 14.17
N PHE A 9 0.86 -10.03 15.00
CA PHE A 9 -0.28 -10.90 15.33
C PHE A 9 -1.37 -10.87 14.25
N ALA A 10 -0.97 -10.79 12.97
CA ALA A 10 -1.85 -10.83 11.80
C ALA A 10 -2.95 -9.75 11.81
N LEU A 11 -2.63 -8.54 12.24
CA LEU A 11 -3.61 -7.46 12.43
C LEU A 11 -4.34 -7.10 11.13
N CYS A 12 -3.68 -7.18 9.96
CA CYS A 12 -4.33 -7.01 8.67
C CYS A 12 -5.39 -8.09 8.37
N CYS A 13 -5.28 -9.29 8.96
CA CYS A 13 -6.26 -10.37 8.80
C CYS A 13 -7.45 -10.27 9.74
N VAL A 14 -7.40 -9.42 10.77
CA VAL A 14 -8.46 -9.31 11.78
C VAL A 14 -9.06 -7.92 11.86
N ALA A 15 -8.28 -6.86 11.94
CA ALA A 15 -8.77 -5.52 12.21
C ALA A 15 -9.68 -4.95 11.10
N PRO A 16 -9.32 -4.94 9.80
CA PRO A 16 -10.15 -4.34 8.77
C PRO A 16 -11.36 -5.21 8.41
N ALA A 17 -12.46 -4.56 8.01
CA ALA A 17 -13.58 -5.21 7.32
C ALA A 17 -13.31 -5.25 5.81
N PHE A 18 -13.90 -6.21 5.11
CA PHE A 18 -14.01 -6.21 3.66
C PHE A 18 -15.28 -6.93 3.19
N SER A 19 -15.77 -6.57 2.01
CA SER A 19 -16.95 -7.17 1.40
C SER A 19 -16.57 -7.99 0.18
N ALA A 20 -17.34 -9.04 -0.10
CA ALA A 20 -17.21 -9.83 -1.32
C ALA A 20 -17.30 -8.92 -2.55
N SER A 21 -16.31 -9.01 -3.43
CA SER A 21 -16.10 -8.15 -4.59
C SER A 21 -15.09 -8.78 -5.54
N ALA A 22 -14.64 -8.03 -6.55
CA ALA A 22 -13.49 -8.43 -7.36
C ALA A 22 -12.19 -8.58 -6.53
N ASP A 23 -12.11 -7.93 -5.35
CA ASP A 23 -10.92 -7.92 -4.51
C ASP A 23 -10.94 -8.98 -3.39
N PHE A 24 -12.12 -9.50 -3.01
CA PHE A 24 -12.30 -10.45 -1.91
C PHE A 24 -13.39 -11.46 -2.19
N ALA A 25 -13.09 -12.75 -2.06
CA ALA A 25 -14.04 -13.83 -2.28
C ALA A 25 -15.16 -13.94 -1.21
N ILE A 26 -15.00 -13.30 -0.05
CA ILE A 26 -15.92 -13.42 1.09
C ILE A 26 -16.21 -12.05 1.73
N ASN A 27 -17.26 -11.98 2.54
CA ASN A 27 -17.48 -10.90 3.49
C ASN A 27 -16.75 -11.18 4.81
N LYS A 28 -16.16 -10.16 5.41
CA LYS A 28 -15.55 -10.21 6.73
C LYS A 28 -15.82 -8.91 7.50
N ASN A 29 -16.34 -9.02 8.72
CA ASN A 29 -16.55 -7.86 9.58
C ASN A 29 -15.23 -7.38 10.20
N ALA A 30 -15.15 -6.11 10.58
CA ALA A 30 -14.05 -5.58 11.38
C ALA A 30 -13.93 -6.34 12.70
N GLY A 31 -12.70 -6.65 13.12
CA GLY A 31 -12.43 -7.41 14.33
C GLY A 31 -12.69 -8.92 14.24
N GLN A 32 -13.23 -9.40 13.13
CA GLN A 32 -13.41 -10.83 12.87
C GLN A 32 -12.13 -11.41 12.24
N ALA A 33 -11.67 -12.56 12.73
CA ALA A 33 -10.54 -13.25 12.13
C ALA A 33 -10.91 -13.78 10.73
N CYS A 34 -10.01 -13.59 9.76
CA CYS A 34 -10.13 -14.22 8.45
C CYS A 34 -10.12 -15.75 8.61
N PRO A 35 -10.98 -16.52 7.90
CA PRO A 35 -11.01 -17.97 8.00
C PRO A 35 -9.70 -18.65 7.57
N HIS A 36 -8.87 -17.95 6.80
CA HIS A 36 -7.54 -18.43 6.39
C HIS A 36 -6.42 -18.11 7.39
N LEU A 37 -6.74 -17.46 8.51
CA LEU A 37 -5.79 -17.17 9.57
C LEU A 37 -5.53 -18.41 10.43
N GLN A 38 -4.27 -18.83 10.47
CA GLN A 38 -3.83 -19.99 11.25
C GLN A 38 -3.58 -19.64 12.73
N ALA A 39 -3.44 -20.65 13.58
CA ALA A 39 -3.17 -20.51 15.00
C ALA A 39 -1.86 -19.75 15.31
N ASN A 40 -0.87 -19.87 14.43
CA ASN A 40 0.44 -19.20 14.52
C ASN A 40 0.45 -17.77 13.95
N PHE A 41 -0.70 -17.15 13.75
CA PHE A 41 -0.86 -15.81 13.15
C PHE A 41 -0.36 -15.70 11.70
N ARG A 42 -0.29 -16.82 10.94
CA ARG A 42 0.06 -16.80 9.52
C ARG A 42 -1.18 -16.94 8.64
N CYS A 43 -1.15 -16.31 7.48
CA CYS A 43 -2.15 -16.54 6.45
C CYS A 43 -1.87 -17.86 5.74
N GLY A 44 -2.77 -18.84 5.83
CA GLY A 44 -2.61 -20.17 5.22
C GLY A 44 -2.63 -20.15 3.69
N ILE A 45 -3.10 -19.04 3.08
CA ILE A 45 -3.18 -18.88 1.61
C ILE A 45 -2.27 -17.77 1.08
N HIS A 46 -1.33 -17.25 1.90
CA HIS A 46 -0.54 -16.05 1.55
C HIS A 46 0.17 -16.17 0.20
N ALA A 47 0.71 -17.33 -0.13
CA ALA A 47 1.39 -17.56 -1.41
C ALA A 47 0.44 -17.66 -2.62
N ARG A 48 -0.88 -17.77 -2.40
CA ARG A 48 -1.90 -18.02 -3.43
C ARG A 48 -3.10 -17.07 -3.31
N LEU A 49 -2.92 -15.88 -2.75
CA LEU A 49 -4.00 -14.93 -2.47
C LEU A 49 -4.84 -14.62 -3.72
N ARG A 50 -4.23 -14.29 -4.85
CA ARG A 50 -4.93 -13.99 -6.10
C ARG A 50 -5.74 -15.18 -6.61
N GLN A 51 -5.15 -16.38 -6.61
CA GLN A 51 -5.80 -17.62 -7.05
C GLN A 51 -6.96 -18.02 -6.15
N GLN A 52 -6.91 -17.64 -4.88
CA GLN A 52 -7.96 -17.90 -3.89
C GLN A 52 -9.03 -16.79 -3.82
N GLY A 53 -8.99 -15.79 -4.73
CA GLY A 53 -9.96 -14.71 -4.78
C GLY A 53 -9.72 -13.59 -3.76
N PHE A 54 -8.48 -13.37 -3.33
CA PHE A 54 -8.09 -12.32 -2.40
C PHE A 54 -7.02 -11.36 -2.98
N PRO A 55 -7.17 -10.83 -4.21
CA PRO A 55 -6.22 -9.88 -4.75
C PRO A 55 -6.09 -8.61 -3.87
N GLY A 56 -7.15 -8.19 -3.18
CA GLY A 56 -7.11 -7.06 -2.26
C GLY A 56 -6.12 -7.23 -1.10
N CYS A 57 -5.82 -8.47 -0.68
CA CYS A 57 -4.78 -8.72 0.33
C CYS A 57 -3.36 -8.53 -0.24
N THR A 58 -3.16 -8.67 -1.55
CA THR A 58 -1.83 -8.48 -2.17
C THR A 58 -1.44 -7.01 -2.29
N VAL A 59 -2.43 -6.12 -2.29
CA VAL A 59 -2.23 -4.68 -2.43
C VAL A 59 -2.33 -3.94 -1.08
N TYR A 60 -2.54 -4.66 0.00
CA TYR A 60 -2.58 -4.08 1.33
C TYR A 60 -1.17 -3.92 1.90
N ASP A 61 -0.79 -2.69 2.22
CA ASP A 61 0.46 -2.39 2.92
C ASP A 61 0.17 -1.79 4.30
N CYS A 62 0.76 -2.36 5.33
CA CYS A 62 0.72 -1.84 6.68
C CYS A 62 1.93 -0.94 7.03
N PHE A 63 2.89 -0.79 6.12
CA PHE A 63 4.12 0.00 6.31
C PHE A 63 4.87 -0.33 7.60
N GLY A 64 4.73 -1.57 8.11
CA GLY A 64 5.33 -1.99 9.36
C GLY A 64 4.52 -1.67 10.64
N ALA A 65 3.31 -1.12 10.51
CA ALA A 65 2.46 -0.84 11.68
C ALA A 65 2.07 -2.10 12.45
N GLY A 66 1.93 -3.25 11.77
CA GLY A 66 1.53 -4.49 12.40
C GLY A 66 2.50 -4.96 13.48
N GLN A 67 3.78 -5.07 13.16
CA GLN A 67 4.81 -5.44 14.15
C GLN A 67 5.03 -4.34 15.20
N LYS A 68 4.92 -3.05 14.82
CA LYS A 68 5.02 -1.95 15.79
C LYS A 68 3.95 -2.06 16.88
N VAL A 69 2.70 -2.26 16.47
CA VAL A 69 1.58 -2.44 17.41
C VAL A 69 1.78 -3.71 18.24
N SER A 70 2.09 -4.84 17.60
CA SER A 70 2.23 -6.12 18.29
C SER A 70 3.37 -6.14 19.31
N GLN A 71 4.55 -5.65 18.93
CA GLN A 71 5.75 -5.81 19.75
C GLN A 71 6.04 -4.61 20.63
N VAL A 72 5.76 -3.38 20.18
CA VAL A 72 6.10 -2.18 20.93
C VAL A 72 4.90 -1.67 21.72
N THR A 73 3.76 -1.39 21.06
CA THR A 73 2.59 -0.80 21.73
C THR A 73 1.97 -1.77 22.73
N PHE A 74 1.90 -3.06 22.40
CA PHE A 74 1.31 -4.09 23.27
C PHE A 74 2.35 -5.04 23.91
N GLY A 75 3.64 -4.79 23.74
CA GLY A 75 4.73 -5.51 24.41
C GLY A 75 4.72 -7.04 24.16
N GLY A 76 4.30 -7.48 22.96
CA GLY A 76 4.22 -8.90 22.62
C GLY A 76 2.95 -9.61 23.14
N GLN A 77 2.00 -8.89 23.72
CA GLN A 77 0.71 -9.47 24.13
C GLN A 77 -0.19 -9.65 22.91
N GLU A 78 -0.69 -10.86 22.70
CA GLU A 78 -1.56 -11.18 21.57
C GLU A 78 -3.03 -10.79 21.82
N TRP A 79 -3.76 -10.41 20.78
CA TRP A 79 -5.16 -10.00 20.85
C TRP A 79 -6.14 -11.11 21.24
N ARG A 80 -5.78 -12.40 21.09
CA ARG A 80 -6.62 -13.55 21.48
C ARG A 80 -6.73 -13.72 22.99
N ARG A 81 -5.89 -13.03 23.75
CA ARG A 81 -5.83 -13.15 25.21
C ARG A 81 -7.14 -12.74 25.88
N ASP A 82 -7.72 -11.63 25.45
CA ASP A 82 -9.00 -11.13 25.93
C ASP A 82 -9.63 -10.12 24.96
N GLN A 83 -10.94 -9.92 25.10
CA GLN A 83 -11.71 -9.07 24.19
C GLN A 83 -11.34 -7.57 24.28
N GLN A 84 -10.93 -7.09 25.46
CA GLN A 84 -10.54 -5.70 25.67
C GLN A 84 -9.24 -5.39 24.93
N THR A 85 -8.23 -6.24 25.09
CA THR A 85 -6.96 -6.16 24.35
C THR A 85 -7.19 -6.19 22.83
N ALA A 86 -8.06 -7.09 22.36
CA ALA A 86 -8.42 -7.18 20.94
C ALA A 86 -8.99 -5.87 20.40
N LYS A 87 -9.99 -5.31 21.08
CA LYS A 87 -10.65 -4.05 20.66
C LYS A 87 -9.67 -2.89 20.62
N GLN A 88 -8.82 -2.75 21.61
CA GLN A 88 -7.82 -1.69 21.67
C GLN A 88 -6.76 -1.86 20.59
N MET A 89 -6.22 -3.08 20.41
CA MET A 89 -5.20 -3.38 19.41
C MET A 89 -5.69 -3.11 17.99
N PHE A 90 -6.95 -3.46 17.67
CA PHE A 90 -7.52 -3.23 16.35
C PHE A 90 -7.77 -1.75 16.09
N GLY A 91 -8.21 -0.97 17.08
CA GLY A 91 -8.37 0.47 16.99
C GLY A 91 -7.03 1.17 16.73
N VAL A 92 -6.02 0.84 17.54
CA VAL A 92 -4.68 1.43 17.39
C VAL A 92 -4.01 1.01 16.09
N PHE A 93 -4.27 -0.20 15.58
CA PHE A 93 -3.65 -0.65 14.34
C PHE A 93 -3.98 0.24 13.13
N SER A 94 -5.23 0.69 12.99
CA SER A 94 -5.61 1.59 11.90
C SER A 94 -4.91 2.95 12.00
N ILE A 95 -4.84 3.51 13.22
CA ILE A 95 -4.15 4.77 13.52
C ILE A 95 -2.65 4.64 13.21
N MET A 96 -2.03 3.58 13.71
CA MET A 96 -0.61 3.32 13.50
C MET A 96 -0.27 3.12 12.01
N ARG A 97 -1.13 2.41 11.27
CA ARG A 97 -0.96 2.26 9.81
C ARG A 97 -0.97 3.59 9.09
N ASP A 98 -1.89 4.48 9.46
CA ASP A 98 -1.98 5.82 8.87
C ASP A 98 -0.75 6.68 9.20
N LEU A 99 -0.23 6.61 10.43
CA LEU A 99 1.01 7.29 10.80
C LEU A 99 2.22 6.73 10.04
N HIS A 100 2.33 5.41 9.90
CA HIS A 100 3.42 4.77 9.18
C HIS A 100 3.39 5.07 7.68
N GLU A 101 2.21 5.19 7.07
CA GLU A 101 2.08 5.66 5.70
C GLU A 101 2.60 7.09 5.54
N LEU A 102 2.28 8.00 6.47
CA LEU A 102 2.79 9.37 6.46
C LEU A 102 4.30 9.40 6.65
N LEU A 103 4.87 8.60 7.56
CA LEU A 103 6.31 8.46 7.73
C LEU A 103 6.99 8.01 6.44
N TRP A 104 6.37 7.08 5.72
CA TRP A 104 6.89 6.62 4.44
C TRP A 104 6.95 7.77 3.42
N TYR A 105 5.85 8.52 3.24
CA TYR A 105 5.82 9.65 2.32
C TYR A 105 6.80 10.78 2.70
N LEU A 106 6.94 11.08 4.00
CA LEU A 106 7.89 12.09 4.48
C LEU A 106 9.34 11.66 4.22
N THR A 107 9.64 10.36 4.43
CA THR A 107 10.97 9.80 4.14
C THR A 107 11.29 9.89 2.64
N GLU A 108 10.34 9.53 1.78
CA GLU A 108 10.49 9.67 0.32
C GLU A 108 10.69 11.13 -0.08
N ALA A 109 9.94 12.07 0.52
CA ALA A 109 10.09 13.49 0.25
C ALA A 109 11.49 14.03 0.59
N LEU A 110 12.12 13.55 1.66
CA LEU A 110 13.49 13.93 2.02
C LEU A 110 14.54 13.42 1.01
N ASN A 111 14.25 12.35 0.29
CA ASN A 111 15.14 11.81 -0.74
C ASN A 111 15.08 12.58 -2.07
N LEU A 112 14.09 13.48 -2.24
CA LEU A 112 13.95 14.26 -3.47
C LEU A 112 14.92 15.46 -3.49
N GLN A 113 15.90 15.43 -4.38
CA GLN A 113 16.93 16.48 -4.48
C GLN A 113 16.36 17.89 -4.68
N ALA A 114 15.25 18.01 -5.44
CA ALA A 114 14.60 19.30 -5.71
C ALA A 114 13.93 19.94 -4.48
N VAL A 115 13.83 19.23 -3.36
CA VAL A 115 13.05 19.62 -2.18
C VAL A 115 13.94 20.19 -1.05
N CYS A 116 15.21 20.46 -1.30
CA CYS A 116 16.18 20.92 -0.28
C CYS A 116 15.68 22.12 0.54
N SER A 117 14.95 23.06 -0.07
CA SER A 117 14.37 24.22 0.63
C SER A 117 13.34 23.85 1.68
N LEU A 118 12.73 22.67 1.61
CA LEU A 118 11.72 22.16 2.56
C LEU A 118 12.27 21.14 3.55
N HIS A 119 13.55 20.74 3.44
CA HIS A 119 14.12 19.66 4.27
C HIS A 119 13.89 19.91 5.78
N GLY A 120 14.09 21.13 6.27
CA GLY A 120 13.86 21.46 7.68
C GLY A 120 12.39 21.31 8.12
N GLU A 121 11.44 21.64 7.24
CA GLU A 121 10.01 21.46 7.54
C GLU A 121 9.63 19.98 7.50
N ILE A 122 10.12 19.23 6.50
CA ILE A 122 9.85 17.80 6.33
C ILE A 122 10.48 16.99 7.47
N SER A 123 11.72 17.31 7.89
CA SER A 123 12.37 16.63 9.01
C SER A 123 11.60 16.80 10.32
N ARG A 124 11.15 18.03 10.63
CA ARG A 124 10.31 18.25 11.82
C ARG A 124 9.00 17.50 11.76
N ALA A 125 8.35 17.47 10.59
CA ALA A 125 7.12 16.73 10.40
C ALA A 125 7.33 15.21 10.55
N LEU A 126 8.46 14.69 10.08
CA LEU A 126 8.86 13.29 10.24
C LEU A 126 9.07 12.95 11.72
N GLU A 127 9.87 13.75 12.44
CA GLU A 127 10.14 13.58 13.87
C GLU A 127 8.85 13.64 14.71
N GLU A 128 7.97 14.59 14.40
CA GLU A 128 6.67 14.69 15.07
C GLU A 128 5.79 13.46 14.81
N THR A 129 5.70 13.04 13.54
CA THR A 129 4.90 11.84 13.18
C THR A 129 5.49 10.58 13.83
N GLU A 130 6.81 10.46 13.86
CA GLU A 130 7.47 9.34 14.54
C GLU A 130 7.18 9.36 16.05
N ARG A 131 7.29 10.52 16.71
CA ARG A 131 6.97 10.67 18.12
C ARG A 131 5.54 10.22 18.43
N LEU A 132 4.56 10.57 17.58
CA LEU A 132 3.17 10.14 17.74
C LEU A 132 3.03 8.60 17.78
N THR A 133 3.87 7.85 17.07
CA THR A 133 3.84 6.37 17.09
C THR A 133 4.26 5.75 18.43
N TYR A 134 4.84 6.55 19.33
CA TYR A 134 5.29 6.12 20.66
C TYR A 134 4.37 6.61 21.79
N ASN A 135 3.28 7.28 21.47
CA ASN A 135 2.29 7.68 22.46
C ASN A 135 1.71 6.45 23.17
N ASP A 136 1.22 6.65 24.39
CA ASP A 136 0.48 5.61 25.10
C ASP A 136 -0.85 5.27 24.41
N LEU A 137 -1.46 4.17 24.85
CA LEU A 137 -2.66 3.62 24.22
C LEU A 137 -3.84 4.62 24.20
N ALA A 138 -4.04 5.38 25.28
CA ALA A 138 -5.15 6.33 25.40
C ALA A 138 -4.94 7.50 24.41
N ALA A 139 -3.74 8.08 24.40
CA ALA A 139 -3.39 9.17 23.51
C ALA A 139 -3.42 8.75 22.01
N LEU A 140 -3.06 7.49 21.69
CA LEU A 140 -3.19 6.98 20.32
C LEU A 140 -4.66 6.89 19.91
N LEU A 141 -5.54 6.37 20.76
CA LEU A 141 -6.97 6.21 20.44
C LEU A 141 -7.71 7.55 20.33
N GLU A 142 -7.23 8.60 20.98
CA GLU A 142 -7.80 9.96 20.92
C GLU A 142 -7.18 10.81 19.81
N LEU A 143 -6.13 10.34 19.11
CA LEU A 143 -5.42 11.11 18.12
C LEU A 143 -6.29 11.42 16.88
N ASP A 144 -6.46 12.70 16.54
CA ASP A 144 -7.03 13.11 15.25
C ASP A 144 -6.00 12.95 14.12
N VAL A 145 -5.85 11.68 13.68
CA VAL A 145 -4.96 11.34 12.57
C VAL A 145 -5.36 12.07 11.28
N ALA A 146 -6.65 12.35 11.09
CA ALA A 146 -7.11 13.04 9.89
C ALA A 146 -6.63 14.51 9.86
N ALA A 147 -6.62 15.21 11.00
CA ALA A 147 -6.03 16.53 11.10
C ALA A 147 -4.52 16.51 10.84
N HIS A 148 -3.80 15.56 11.45
CA HIS A 148 -2.37 15.40 11.23
C HIS A 148 -2.07 15.12 9.74
N ARG A 149 -2.81 14.20 9.11
CA ARG A 149 -2.70 13.88 7.67
C ARG A 149 -2.93 15.12 6.79
N ARG A 150 -3.90 16.00 7.11
CA ARG A 150 -4.14 17.23 6.35
C ARG A 150 -2.90 18.14 6.35
N ASN A 151 -2.26 18.31 7.52
CA ASN A 151 -1.04 19.12 7.65
C ASN A 151 0.11 18.55 6.84
N ILE A 152 0.36 17.23 6.96
CA ILE A 152 1.40 16.53 6.20
C ILE A 152 1.12 16.60 4.69
N ASN A 153 -0.12 16.41 4.26
CA ASN A 153 -0.49 16.50 2.84
C ASN A 153 -0.21 17.88 2.24
N ALA A 154 -0.41 18.97 2.99
CA ALA A 154 -0.07 20.32 2.52
C ALA A 154 1.44 20.43 2.25
N LEU A 155 2.28 19.89 3.11
CA LEU A 155 3.72 19.87 2.94
C LEU A 155 4.16 18.98 1.76
N LEU A 156 3.58 17.78 1.64
CA LEU A 156 3.85 16.86 0.52
C LEU A 156 3.41 17.43 -0.83
N LEU A 157 2.34 18.25 -0.88
CA LEU A 157 1.95 18.95 -2.10
C LEU A 157 3.03 19.96 -2.54
N ARG A 158 3.57 20.76 -1.62
CA ARG A 158 4.67 21.69 -1.90
C ARG A 158 5.92 20.94 -2.38
N ALA A 159 6.25 19.82 -1.74
CA ALA A 159 7.34 18.95 -2.15
C ALA A 159 7.15 18.41 -3.58
N SER A 160 5.95 17.93 -3.89
CA SER A 160 5.57 17.46 -5.23
C SER A 160 5.70 18.56 -6.29
N GLU A 161 5.25 19.78 -6.02
CA GLU A 161 5.34 20.91 -6.93
C GLU A 161 6.81 21.23 -7.26
N LEU A 162 7.68 21.28 -6.23
CA LEU A 162 9.11 21.51 -6.41
C LEU A 162 9.76 20.38 -7.22
N ALA A 163 9.49 19.12 -6.88
CA ALA A 163 10.05 17.97 -7.58
C ALA A 163 9.70 17.97 -9.08
N ARG A 164 8.46 18.33 -9.41
CA ARG A 164 7.96 18.39 -10.78
C ARG A 164 8.29 19.70 -11.51
N ALA A 165 8.89 20.70 -10.84
CA ALA A 165 9.16 22.03 -11.43
C ALA A 165 10.10 21.96 -12.65
N GLY A 166 11.05 21.02 -12.68
CA GLY A 166 12.02 20.85 -13.75
C GLY A 166 11.47 20.41 -15.11
N VAL A 167 10.22 19.95 -15.17
CA VAL A 167 9.60 19.51 -16.41
C VAL A 167 9.22 20.72 -17.28
N ARG A 168 9.81 20.83 -18.50
CA ARG A 168 9.74 22.02 -19.37
C ARG A 168 8.45 22.15 -20.19
N HIS A 169 7.66 21.10 -20.35
CA HIS A 169 6.39 21.16 -21.11
C HIS A 169 5.20 21.42 -20.18
N LYS A 170 4.02 21.71 -20.76
CA LYS A 170 2.79 21.92 -19.98
C LYS A 170 2.41 20.65 -19.23
N LYS A 171 2.57 20.71 -17.92
CA LYS A 171 2.22 19.59 -17.02
C LYS A 171 0.72 19.36 -17.03
N LYS A 172 0.32 18.10 -17.08
CA LYS A 172 -1.08 17.69 -16.98
C LYS A 172 -1.48 17.59 -15.50
N ASP A 173 -2.62 18.16 -15.16
CA ASP A 173 -3.20 18.03 -13.81
C ASP A 173 -4.40 17.09 -13.89
N TYR A 174 -4.23 15.91 -13.32
CA TYR A 174 -5.22 14.85 -13.22
C TYR A 174 -5.50 14.48 -11.76
N ARG A 175 -5.30 15.41 -10.84
CA ARG A 175 -5.53 15.18 -9.42
C ARG A 175 -6.98 14.76 -9.17
N GLY A 176 -7.16 13.55 -8.61
CA GLY A 176 -8.48 12.98 -8.34
C GLY A 176 -9.32 12.70 -9.57
N ALA A 177 -8.73 12.74 -10.78
CA ALA A 177 -9.47 12.53 -12.01
C ALA A 177 -9.97 11.10 -12.14
N ASP A 178 -11.15 10.93 -12.72
CA ASP A 178 -11.64 9.64 -13.16
C ASP A 178 -11.02 9.30 -14.53
N LEU A 179 -10.08 8.36 -14.50
CA LEU A 179 -9.35 7.85 -15.66
C LEU A 179 -9.55 6.33 -15.78
N ILE A 180 -10.68 5.80 -15.29
CA ILE A 180 -11.01 4.37 -15.36
C ILE A 180 -11.08 3.93 -16.82
N GLY A 181 -10.30 2.90 -17.19
CA GLY A 181 -10.29 2.31 -18.52
C GLY A 181 -9.80 3.25 -19.63
N VAL A 182 -9.24 4.40 -19.29
CA VAL A 182 -8.77 5.40 -20.28
C VAL A 182 -7.60 4.84 -21.11
N ARG A 183 -7.52 5.25 -22.37
CA ARG A 183 -6.42 4.87 -23.27
C ARG A 183 -5.34 5.96 -23.25
N LEU A 184 -4.24 5.66 -22.57
CA LEU A 184 -3.06 6.52 -22.43
C LEU A 184 -1.78 5.81 -22.92
N LYS A 185 -1.92 4.84 -23.82
CA LYS A 185 -0.77 4.14 -24.41
C LYS A 185 0.20 5.14 -25.07
N GLY A 186 1.49 5.07 -24.72
CA GLY A 186 2.54 5.94 -25.23
C GLY A 186 2.38 7.42 -24.85
N ALA A 187 1.50 7.75 -23.90
CA ALA A 187 1.25 9.12 -23.49
C ALA A 187 2.47 9.73 -22.80
N ASP A 188 2.77 11.00 -23.09
CA ASP A 188 3.69 11.81 -22.31
C ASP A 188 2.96 12.34 -21.06
N LEU A 189 3.24 11.72 -19.90
CA LEU A 189 2.72 12.06 -18.58
C LEU A 189 3.83 12.53 -17.63
N ARG A 190 4.99 12.92 -18.18
CA ARG A 190 6.11 13.40 -17.37
C ARG A 190 5.70 14.59 -16.51
N GLY A 191 5.98 14.49 -15.23
CA GLY A 191 5.62 15.51 -14.26
C GLY A 191 4.12 15.74 -14.09
N ALA A 192 3.25 14.85 -14.59
CA ALA A 192 1.82 14.93 -14.38
C ALA A 192 1.47 14.85 -12.88
N ASN A 193 0.44 15.56 -12.46
CA ASN A 193 -0.16 15.41 -11.14
C ASN A 193 -1.27 14.36 -11.24
N LEU A 194 -0.99 13.16 -10.77
CA LEU A 194 -1.92 12.02 -10.76
C LEU A 194 -2.33 11.63 -9.33
N ARG A 195 -2.14 12.53 -8.35
CA ARG A 195 -2.51 12.30 -6.94
C ARG A 195 -3.97 11.91 -6.82
N GLY A 196 -4.23 10.72 -6.27
CA GLY A 196 -5.57 10.20 -6.06
C GLY A 196 -6.36 9.97 -7.35
N ALA A 197 -5.73 9.93 -8.52
CA ALA A 197 -6.40 9.60 -9.78
C ALA A 197 -6.86 8.14 -9.79
N TYR A 198 -8.03 7.88 -10.36
CA TYR A 198 -8.56 6.53 -10.55
C TYR A 198 -8.10 6.01 -11.91
N LEU A 199 -7.01 5.23 -11.93
CA LEU A 199 -6.42 4.62 -13.13
C LEU A 199 -6.82 3.14 -13.29
N ILE A 200 -7.94 2.74 -12.68
CA ILE A 200 -8.43 1.36 -12.67
C ILE A 200 -8.62 0.87 -14.11
N GLY A 201 -7.90 -0.20 -14.49
CA GLY A 201 -7.98 -0.76 -15.84
C GLY A 201 -7.50 0.15 -16.98
N ALA A 202 -6.81 1.25 -16.69
CA ALA A 202 -6.27 2.17 -17.69
C ALA A 202 -5.20 1.49 -18.55
N ASP A 203 -5.17 1.78 -19.85
CA ASP A 203 -4.09 1.39 -20.76
C ASP A 203 -2.97 2.45 -20.74
N LEU A 204 -1.94 2.17 -19.94
CA LEU A 204 -0.75 3.00 -19.76
C LEU A 204 0.50 2.37 -20.42
N ARG A 205 0.33 1.42 -21.30
CA ARG A 205 1.45 0.77 -21.98
C ARG A 205 2.35 1.79 -22.67
N GLU A 206 3.66 1.63 -22.48
CA GLU A 206 4.67 2.49 -23.10
C GLU A 206 4.56 3.98 -22.69
N ALA A 207 3.74 4.33 -21.66
CA ALA A 207 3.59 5.71 -21.20
C ALA A 207 4.85 6.17 -20.45
N ASP A 208 5.20 7.44 -20.61
CA ASP A 208 6.29 8.09 -19.86
C ASP A 208 5.72 8.80 -18.64
N LEU A 209 5.89 8.19 -17.46
CA LEU A 209 5.42 8.66 -16.15
C LEU A 209 6.55 9.24 -15.29
N ARG A 210 7.74 9.47 -15.86
CA ARG A 210 8.86 10.03 -15.10
C ARG A 210 8.47 11.36 -14.45
N MET A 211 8.92 11.56 -13.22
CA MET A 211 8.59 12.73 -12.40
C MET A 211 7.09 12.96 -12.14
N ALA A 212 6.19 12.04 -12.53
CA ALA A 212 4.77 12.13 -12.17
C ALA A 212 4.56 11.91 -10.67
N ASP A 213 3.62 12.64 -10.08
CA ASP A 213 3.18 12.40 -8.71
C ASP A 213 2.04 11.38 -8.68
N LEU A 214 2.32 10.22 -8.11
CA LEU A 214 1.44 9.06 -8.07
C LEU A 214 0.87 8.78 -6.67
N THR A 215 0.96 9.76 -5.75
CA THR A 215 0.45 9.64 -4.38
C THR A 215 -1.01 9.17 -4.38
N GLY A 216 -1.27 7.99 -3.84
CA GLY A 216 -2.62 7.46 -3.69
C GLY A 216 -3.37 7.21 -5.00
N ALA A 217 -2.70 7.19 -6.16
CA ALA A 217 -3.32 6.80 -7.43
C ALA A 217 -3.74 5.32 -7.41
N ASP A 218 -4.90 5.00 -7.96
CA ASP A 218 -5.46 3.65 -7.97
C ASP A 218 -5.14 2.96 -9.30
N PHE A 219 -4.14 2.05 -9.27
CA PHE A 219 -3.68 1.29 -10.44
C PHE A 219 -4.30 -0.11 -10.57
N ARG A 220 -5.40 -0.42 -9.89
CA ARG A 220 -6.01 -1.75 -9.96
C ARG A 220 -6.30 -2.16 -11.39
N GLY A 221 -5.65 -3.24 -11.84
CA GLY A 221 -5.79 -3.76 -13.19
C GLY A 221 -5.28 -2.86 -14.32
N ALA A 222 -4.61 -1.74 -14.04
CA ALA A 222 -3.97 -0.91 -15.06
C ALA A 222 -2.86 -1.68 -15.78
N ASP A 223 -2.72 -1.48 -17.09
CA ASP A 223 -1.65 -2.09 -17.91
C ASP A 223 -0.49 -1.10 -18.09
N LEU A 224 0.63 -1.40 -17.44
CA LEU A 224 1.87 -0.61 -17.41
C LEU A 224 2.99 -1.22 -18.26
N LYS A 225 2.72 -2.21 -19.12
CA LYS A 225 3.76 -2.88 -19.92
C LYS A 225 4.58 -1.88 -20.71
N GLY A 226 5.90 -1.93 -20.54
CA GLY A 226 6.84 -1.00 -21.19
C GLY A 226 6.78 0.44 -20.72
N ALA A 227 5.97 0.79 -19.71
CA ALA A 227 5.90 2.15 -19.16
C ALA A 227 7.17 2.51 -18.37
N ASP A 228 7.52 3.79 -18.39
CA ASP A 228 8.66 4.33 -17.65
C ASP A 228 8.19 5.11 -16.41
N LEU A 229 8.34 4.51 -15.22
CA LEU A 229 8.06 5.10 -13.91
C LEU A 229 9.37 5.38 -13.12
N SER A 230 10.55 5.28 -13.74
CA SER A 230 11.84 5.25 -13.04
C SER A 230 12.12 6.45 -12.14
N GLU A 231 11.53 7.61 -12.42
CA GLU A 231 11.71 8.86 -11.66
C GLU A 231 10.39 9.38 -11.07
N CYS A 232 9.31 8.60 -11.10
CA CYS A 232 8.05 9.02 -10.49
C CYS A 232 8.20 9.17 -8.97
N ILE A 233 7.33 9.98 -8.36
CA ILE A 233 7.41 10.27 -6.93
C ILE A 233 6.20 9.71 -6.20
N PHE A 234 6.44 9.27 -4.96
CA PHE A 234 5.42 8.77 -4.02
C PHE A 234 4.67 7.52 -4.50
N LEU A 235 5.28 6.73 -5.38
CA LEU A 235 4.77 5.44 -5.80
C LEU A 235 5.12 4.37 -4.77
N ILE A 236 4.14 3.58 -4.32
CA ILE A 236 4.32 2.50 -3.36
C ILE A 236 4.21 1.12 -4.02
N GLN A 237 4.81 0.09 -3.39
CA GLN A 237 4.84 -1.27 -3.92
C GLN A 237 3.43 -1.83 -4.16
N SER A 238 2.49 -1.57 -3.25
CA SER A 238 1.12 -2.09 -3.36
C SER A 238 0.35 -1.58 -4.58
N GLN A 239 0.70 -0.38 -5.10
CA GLN A 239 0.13 0.11 -6.37
C GLN A 239 0.62 -0.73 -7.55
N MET A 240 1.89 -1.15 -7.54
CA MET A 240 2.45 -2.03 -8.57
C MET A 240 1.93 -3.45 -8.46
N ASP A 241 1.77 -3.94 -7.24
CA ASP A 241 1.14 -5.23 -6.98
C ASP A 241 -0.32 -5.28 -7.48
N ALA A 242 -1.02 -4.15 -7.57
CA ALA A 242 -2.37 -4.04 -8.12
C ALA A 242 -2.42 -3.96 -9.65
N ALA A 243 -1.32 -3.55 -10.30
CA ALA A 243 -1.23 -3.33 -11.73
C ALA A 243 -0.73 -4.56 -12.49
N GLN A 244 -0.77 -4.47 -13.82
CA GLN A 244 -0.10 -5.38 -14.74
C GLN A 244 1.12 -4.67 -15.35
N GLY A 245 2.19 -5.40 -15.56
CA GLY A 245 3.41 -4.90 -16.18
C GLY A 245 4.19 -6.02 -16.83
N ASP A 246 5.41 -5.74 -17.24
CA ASP A 246 6.33 -6.70 -17.81
C ASP A 246 7.79 -6.37 -17.45
N THR A 247 8.73 -7.10 -18.04
CA THR A 247 10.17 -6.90 -17.83
C THR A 247 10.71 -5.60 -18.44
N GLN A 248 9.94 -4.92 -19.28
CA GLN A 248 10.30 -3.64 -19.88
C GLN A 248 9.79 -2.46 -19.05
N THR A 249 8.87 -2.69 -18.12
CA THR A 249 8.36 -1.66 -17.20
C THR A 249 9.47 -1.24 -16.25
N LYS A 250 9.76 0.06 -16.21
CA LYS A 250 10.82 0.61 -15.35
C LYS A 250 10.21 1.20 -14.08
N LEU A 251 10.70 0.74 -12.93
CA LEU A 251 10.26 1.21 -11.61
C LEU A 251 11.38 2.01 -10.91
N PRO A 252 11.03 2.97 -10.04
CA PRO A 252 12.03 3.65 -9.21
C PRO A 252 12.53 2.72 -8.09
N PRO A 253 13.82 2.83 -7.68
CA PRO A 253 14.27 2.19 -6.45
C PRO A 253 13.50 2.76 -5.23
N PRO A 254 13.18 1.98 -4.21
CA PRO A 254 13.50 0.57 -3.98
C PRO A 254 12.40 -0.41 -4.44
N LEU A 255 11.49 0.00 -5.34
CA LEU A 255 10.39 -0.86 -5.80
C LEU A 255 10.90 -2.01 -6.67
N THR A 256 10.18 -3.13 -6.63
CA THR A 256 10.50 -4.35 -7.37
C THR A 256 9.36 -4.73 -8.30
N CYS A 257 9.69 -5.33 -9.44
CA CYS A 257 8.67 -5.87 -10.34
C CYS A 257 7.92 -7.02 -9.63
N PRO A 258 6.58 -6.95 -9.54
CA PRO A 258 5.78 -8.02 -8.98
C PRO A 258 5.95 -9.35 -9.74
N ALA A 259 5.94 -10.46 -9.03
CA ALA A 259 6.19 -11.79 -9.64
C ALA A 259 5.20 -12.13 -10.77
N HIS A 260 3.95 -11.68 -10.68
CA HIS A 260 2.94 -11.92 -11.71
C HIS A 260 3.20 -11.18 -13.05
N TRP A 261 4.13 -10.19 -13.07
CA TRP A 261 4.52 -9.50 -14.32
C TRP A 261 5.45 -10.36 -15.21
N TYR A 262 6.07 -11.40 -14.67
CA TYR A 262 6.98 -12.28 -15.41
C TYR A 262 6.29 -13.42 -16.16
N GLY A 263 4.96 -13.47 -16.18
CA GLY A 263 4.20 -14.53 -16.84
C GLY A 263 4.40 -15.93 -16.23
N VAL A 264 5.05 -16.03 -15.09
CA VAL A 264 5.27 -17.28 -14.36
C VAL A 264 4.20 -17.43 -13.29
N GLU A 265 2.93 -17.53 -13.68
CA GLU A 265 2.01 -18.34 -12.92
C GLU A 265 2.40 -19.79 -13.16
N ARG A 266 3.22 -20.36 -12.28
CA ARG A 266 3.35 -21.82 -12.24
C ARG A 266 1.95 -22.35 -11.97
N GLN A 267 1.33 -22.89 -13.03
CA GLN A 267 0.23 -23.82 -12.91
C GLN A 267 0.81 -25.09 -12.26
N GLU A 268 0.89 -25.09 -10.94
CA GLU A 268 0.88 -26.37 -10.23
C GLU A 268 -0.53 -26.92 -10.39
N THR A 269 -0.71 -27.81 -11.36
CA THR A 269 -1.90 -28.63 -11.48
C THR A 269 -2.14 -29.30 -10.13
N PRO A 270 -3.38 -29.23 -9.57
CA PRO A 270 -3.69 -29.97 -8.37
C PRO A 270 -3.48 -31.47 -8.66
N ASP A 271 -2.68 -32.12 -7.85
CA ASP A 271 -2.52 -33.58 -7.89
C ASP A 271 -3.90 -34.24 -7.69
N ALA A 272 -4.45 -34.78 -8.77
CA ALA A 272 -5.77 -35.41 -8.84
C ALA A 272 -5.82 -36.76 -8.07
N ARG A 273 -4.94 -36.99 -7.09
CA ARG A 273 -4.80 -38.26 -6.37
C ARG A 273 -5.18 -38.25 -4.89
N ALA A 274 -5.97 -37.26 -4.44
CA ALA A 274 -6.35 -37.19 -3.03
C ALA A 274 -7.85 -37.34 -2.74
N TYR A 275 -8.62 -37.96 -3.63
CA TYR A 275 -10.02 -38.36 -3.33
C TYR A 275 -10.29 -39.77 -3.84
N SER A 276 -9.64 -40.73 -3.25
CA SER A 276 -10.14 -42.11 -3.24
C SER A 276 -10.74 -42.37 -1.85
N THR A 277 -12.04 -42.29 -1.74
CA THR A 277 -12.80 -42.83 -0.62
C THR A 277 -12.60 -44.34 -0.56
N PRO A 278 -12.35 -44.94 0.63
CA PRO A 278 -12.59 -46.34 0.82
C PRO A 278 -14.09 -46.55 0.91
N ALA A 279 -14.64 -47.42 0.01
CA ALA A 279 -15.93 -48.06 0.22
C ALA A 279 -15.69 -49.21 1.23
N GLU A 280 -16.49 -49.22 2.31
CA GLU A 280 -17.18 -50.28 3.01
C GLU A 280 -17.57 -49.84 4.41
#